data_a2bdc87080260ab582ece8975735d9f4
#
_entry.id   a2bdc87080260ab582ece8975735d9f4
#
_cell.length_a   1.000
_cell.length_b   1.000
_cell.length_c   1.000
_cell.angle_alpha   90.00
_cell.angle_beta   90.00
_cell.angle_gamma   90.00
#
_symmetry.space_group_name_H-M   'P 1'
#
loop_
_entity.id
_entity.type
_entity.pdbx_description
1 polymer ?
#
loop_
_entity_poly.entity_id
_entity_poly.type
_entity_poly.pdbx_seq_one_letter_code
_entity_poly.pdbx_strand_id
1 'polypeptide(L)'
;MVRNCWILRTRFHELARESCCNNQKARQRRLGTSTVMRKILHALGMVALLCLPGGAAWASSTADHSKFESLKGPFASGPEVTKACLACHTEASHQVMKSVHWTWDITNPQTGKRLGKARTANSFCGSPVSNEPRCTSCHAGYGWTDVRQPAPTDPNAVDCLVCHDRSGQYSKVATDAGHPLYEPRMIGGKLKQPPDLIKAAQSVGDPGRDNCGACHFNGGGGDAVKHGDLDSSLKKPSRELDVHMSADGANMTCATCHTFNDHIPSGSRYMTQAKDPHGLDLPKDDHNRATCESCHGDTPHQQAKLNDHTDKVACQTCHIPEFARGGIATKTWWDWSTAGRKDADGKPIFIKDEHGHLSYSAEKGDFRYGENVRPTYRWYNGIIDPINMGENIDDSGILVLNTLHGGPDDPKARIWPFKEMRGKQPYDPELKTLLINHVFGQDDSAFWTHFDIQKAIKFGMEYAGMPWSGKIDFIETRMYWPITHMVAPKEQAVKCGECHTGSADGRLADLPGFYMPGRDGSKLLDILGFLALGGAIAGVIVHGLLRIVLKGKSRHE
;
A
#
# COMPACT_ATOMS: atom_id res chain seq x y z
N MET A 1 -37.93 12.47 17.37
CA MET A 1 -37.87 11.55 18.55
C MET A 1 -36.44 11.12 18.84
N VAL A 2 -35.49 12.03 18.97
CA VAL A 2 -34.04 11.73 19.20
C VAL A 2 -33.38 12.74 20.15
N ARG A 3 -34.13 13.25 21.14
CA ARG A 3 -33.60 14.22 22.12
C ARG A 3 -33.55 13.76 23.57
N ASN A 4 -33.95 12.53 23.90
CA ASN A 4 -34.10 12.07 25.30
C ASN A 4 -33.12 10.96 25.75
N CYS A 5 -32.11 10.61 24.94
CA CYS A 5 -31.17 9.56 25.33
C CYS A 5 -29.86 10.07 25.97
N TRP A 6 -29.62 11.38 25.98
CA TRP A 6 -28.37 11.98 26.49
C TRP A 6 -28.40 12.37 27.97
N ILE A 7 -29.58 12.45 28.58
CA ILE A 7 -29.74 12.88 29.98
C ILE A 7 -29.63 11.71 30.99
N LEU A 8 -29.72 10.46 30.52
CA LEU A 8 -29.59 9.30 31.38
C LEU A 8 -28.16 8.79 31.60
N ARG A 9 -27.18 9.24 30.82
CA ARG A 9 -25.77 8.82 30.96
C ARG A 9 -24.97 9.59 32.00
N THR A 10 -25.37 10.80 32.34
CA THR A 10 -24.65 11.65 33.32
C THR A 10 -25.09 11.41 34.77
N ARG A 11 -26.27 10.80 35.02
CA ARG A 11 -26.73 10.51 36.39
C ARG A 11 -26.27 9.14 36.96
N PHE A 12 -25.77 8.24 36.13
CA PHE A 12 -25.28 6.96 36.61
C PHE A 12 -23.83 7.00 37.12
N HIS A 13 -23.06 8.02 36.80
CA HIS A 13 -21.68 8.17 37.25
C HIS A 13 -21.52 8.86 38.61
N GLU A 14 -22.52 9.60 39.08
CA GLU A 14 -22.50 10.24 40.41
C GLU A 14 -23.00 9.34 41.53
N LEU A 15 -23.89 8.38 41.25
CA LEU A 15 -24.41 7.45 42.26
C LEU A 15 -23.47 6.29 42.59
N ALA A 16 -22.41 6.06 41.82
CA ALA A 16 -21.43 5.00 42.06
C ALA A 16 -20.27 5.43 42.97
N ARG A 17 -20.14 6.73 43.31
CA ARG A 17 -19.06 7.24 44.16
C ARG A 17 -19.40 7.39 45.64
N GLU A 18 -20.67 7.31 46.03
CA GLU A 18 -21.05 7.50 47.46
C GLU A 18 -21.32 6.21 48.23
N SER A 19 -21.21 5.01 47.63
CA SER A 19 -21.53 3.74 48.27
C SER A 19 -20.32 2.92 48.77
N CYS A 20 -19.13 3.47 48.79
CA CYS A 20 -17.90 2.75 49.19
C CYS A 20 -17.31 3.16 50.55
N CYS A 21 -18.04 3.91 51.41
CA CYS A 21 -17.60 4.23 52.77
C CYS A 21 -18.75 4.13 53.77
N ASN A 22 -19.24 2.96 54.05
CA ASN A 22 -19.80 2.57 55.37
C ASN A 22 -20.48 1.20 55.25
N ASN A 23 -19.84 0.15 55.72
CA ASN A 23 -20.43 -0.86 56.56
C ASN A 23 -19.49 -2.03 56.82
N GLN A 24 -18.61 -1.87 57.81
CA GLN A 24 -18.25 -2.97 58.69
C GLN A 24 -19.22 -2.94 59.88
N LYS A 25 -20.17 -3.89 59.91
CA LYS A 25 -20.86 -4.50 61.03
C LYS A 25 -22.31 -4.85 60.67
N ALA A 26 -22.54 -6.08 60.28
CA ALA A 26 -23.69 -6.85 60.73
C ALA A 26 -23.63 -8.29 60.16
N ARG A 27 -23.37 -9.20 61.06
CA ARG A 27 -23.46 -10.66 60.88
C ARG A 27 -24.91 -11.12 60.73
N GLN A 28 -25.09 -12.12 59.86
CA GLN A 28 -26.09 -13.17 59.93
C GLN A 28 -27.58 -12.78 59.83
N ARG A 29 -28.18 -13.14 58.67
CA ARG A 29 -29.42 -13.94 58.67
C ARG A 29 -29.60 -14.57 57.28
N ARG A 30 -29.69 -15.89 57.23
CA ARG A 30 -30.16 -16.66 56.06
C ARG A 30 -31.63 -16.29 55.81
N LEU A 31 -31.96 -15.91 54.58
CA LEU A 31 -33.33 -15.98 54.08
C LEU A 31 -33.27 -16.26 52.58
N GLY A 32 -34.07 -17.19 52.15
CA GLY A 32 -34.10 -17.80 50.87
C GLY A 32 -34.28 -16.83 49.68
N THR A 33 -33.56 -17.09 48.62
CA THR A 33 -33.67 -16.37 47.34
C THR A 33 -35.08 -16.59 46.76
N SER A 34 -35.89 -15.53 46.75
CA SER A 34 -37.26 -15.55 46.27
C SER A 34 -37.26 -15.87 44.75
N THR A 35 -38.28 -16.63 44.35
CA THR A 35 -38.55 -17.01 42.95
C THR A 35 -38.60 -15.82 42.00
N VAL A 36 -38.82 -14.60 42.51
CA VAL A 36 -38.88 -13.33 41.78
C VAL A 36 -37.47 -12.90 41.31
N MET A 37 -36.44 -13.04 42.14
CA MET A 37 -35.05 -12.66 41.79
C MET A 37 -34.48 -13.59 40.72
N ARG A 38 -34.90 -14.89 40.73
CA ARG A 38 -34.51 -15.82 39.65
C ARG A 38 -35.18 -15.48 38.32
N LYS A 39 -36.41 -15.00 38.32
CA LYS A 39 -37.10 -14.56 37.10
C LYS A 39 -36.53 -13.25 36.53
N ILE A 40 -36.10 -12.33 37.40
CA ILE A 40 -35.44 -11.08 36.97
C ILE A 40 -34.02 -11.37 36.40
N LEU A 41 -33.25 -12.28 37.00
CA LEU A 41 -31.97 -12.71 36.47
C LEU A 41 -32.08 -13.43 35.10
N HIS A 42 -33.12 -14.23 34.89
CA HIS A 42 -33.37 -14.86 33.57
C HIS A 42 -33.86 -13.83 32.52
N ALA A 43 -34.67 -12.86 32.93
CA ALA A 43 -35.08 -11.78 32.02
C ALA A 43 -33.90 -10.86 31.63
N LEU A 44 -33.03 -10.50 32.57
CA LEU A 44 -31.81 -9.73 32.30
C LEU A 44 -30.79 -10.52 31.47
N GLY A 45 -30.67 -11.84 31.67
CA GLY A 45 -29.85 -12.73 30.84
C GLY A 45 -30.36 -12.83 29.39
N MET A 46 -31.71 -12.89 29.18
CA MET A 46 -32.29 -12.90 27.83
C MET A 46 -32.14 -11.55 27.13
N VAL A 47 -32.26 -10.43 27.84
CA VAL A 47 -32.04 -9.09 27.25
C VAL A 47 -30.55 -8.87 26.92
N ALA A 48 -29.62 -9.39 27.73
CA ALA A 48 -28.19 -9.33 27.43
C ALA A 48 -27.80 -10.20 26.22
N LEU A 49 -28.52 -11.32 25.96
CA LEU A 49 -28.32 -12.14 24.76
C LEU A 49 -28.84 -11.48 23.47
N LEU A 50 -29.83 -10.57 23.59
CA LEU A 50 -30.37 -9.80 22.47
C LEU A 50 -29.57 -8.52 22.15
N CYS A 51 -28.63 -8.13 23.03
CA CYS A 51 -27.75 -6.98 22.85
C CYS A 51 -26.31 -7.37 22.49
N LEU A 52 -26.04 -8.61 22.10
CA LEU A 52 -24.79 -8.92 21.43
C LEU A 52 -24.79 -8.15 20.10
N PRO A 53 -23.78 -7.32 19.83
CA PRO A 53 -23.64 -6.73 18.51
C PRO A 53 -23.64 -7.90 17.53
N GLY A 54 -24.66 -7.95 16.67
CA GLY A 54 -24.69 -8.92 15.59
C GLY A 54 -23.40 -8.75 14.83
N GLY A 55 -22.48 -9.72 14.95
CA GLY A 55 -21.34 -9.81 14.06
C GLY A 55 -21.94 -9.70 12.67
N ALA A 56 -21.45 -8.78 11.85
CA ALA A 56 -21.83 -8.69 10.46
C ALA A 56 -21.64 -10.09 9.88
N ALA A 57 -22.75 -10.82 9.74
CA ALA A 57 -22.74 -12.07 9.01
C ALA A 57 -22.41 -11.67 7.57
N TRP A 58 -21.19 -11.88 7.17
CA TRP A 58 -20.79 -11.82 5.78
C TRP A 58 -21.66 -12.87 5.10
N ALA A 59 -22.65 -12.42 4.34
CA ALA A 59 -23.49 -13.31 3.57
C ALA A 59 -22.59 -13.97 2.53
N SER A 60 -22.12 -15.18 2.84
CA SER A 60 -21.48 -16.01 1.82
C SER A 60 -22.50 -16.24 0.72
N SER A 61 -22.08 -16.15 -0.54
CA SER A 61 -22.94 -16.47 -1.67
C SER A 61 -23.52 -17.85 -1.47
N THR A 62 -24.85 -17.96 -1.53
CA THR A 62 -25.57 -19.24 -1.46
C THR A 62 -25.81 -19.84 -2.85
N ALA A 63 -25.39 -19.13 -3.93
CA ALA A 63 -25.56 -19.55 -5.30
C ALA A 63 -24.44 -20.49 -5.75
N ASP A 64 -24.79 -21.66 -6.18
CA ASP A 64 -23.88 -22.64 -6.81
C ASP A 64 -23.89 -22.41 -8.33
N HIS A 65 -22.89 -21.69 -8.83
CA HIS A 65 -22.78 -21.30 -10.24
C HIS A 65 -22.65 -22.50 -11.18
N SER A 66 -22.18 -23.66 -10.70
CA SER A 66 -22.09 -24.88 -11.51
C SER A 66 -23.44 -25.43 -11.95
N LYS A 67 -24.53 -25.01 -11.30
CA LYS A 67 -25.90 -25.47 -11.57
C LYS A 67 -26.64 -24.63 -12.60
N PHE A 68 -26.10 -23.46 -12.97
CA PHE A 68 -26.78 -22.58 -13.92
C PHE A 68 -26.55 -23.00 -15.36
N GLU A 69 -27.63 -23.19 -16.12
CA GLU A 69 -27.59 -23.59 -17.52
C GLU A 69 -26.82 -22.58 -18.38
N SER A 70 -26.99 -21.27 -18.09
CA SER A 70 -26.29 -20.18 -18.79
C SER A 70 -24.78 -20.23 -18.66
N LEU A 71 -24.23 -20.99 -17.69
CA LEU A 71 -22.78 -21.13 -17.45
C LEU A 71 -22.21 -22.47 -17.94
N LYS A 72 -22.98 -23.26 -18.67
CA LYS A 72 -22.50 -24.51 -19.27
C LYS A 72 -21.79 -24.31 -20.60
N GLY A 73 -21.79 -23.13 -21.15
CA GLY A 73 -21.10 -22.77 -22.39
C GLY A 73 -21.68 -23.42 -23.64
N PRO A 74 -20.89 -23.62 -24.70
CA PRO A 74 -19.48 -23.20 -24.78
C PRO A 74 -19.30 -21.68 -24.79
N PHE A 75 -18.14 -21.21 -24.31
CA PHE A 75 -17.72 -19.80 -24.40
C PHE A 75 -16.50 -19.68 -25.32
N ALA A 76 -16.61 -18.89 -26.38
CA ALA A 76 -15.51 -18.62 -27.30
C ALA A 76 -14.58 -17.50 -26.78
N SER A 77 -15.06 -16.67 -25.83
CA SER A 77 -14.31 -15.50 -25.35
C SER A 77 -14.68 -15.10 -23.92
N GLY A 78 -13.81 -14.29 -23.28
CA GLY A 78 -14.09 -13.70 -21.98
C GLY A 78 -15.33 -12.79 -21.99
N PRO A 79 -15.51 -11.91 -23.00
CA PRO A 79 -16.76 -11.12 -23.14
C PRO A 79 -18.05 -11.96 -23.19
N GLU A 80 -18.02 -13.16 -23.77
CA GLU A 80 -19.19 -14.05 -23.74
C GLU A 80 -19.51 -14.56 -22.33
N VAL A 81 -18.48 -14.86 -21.53
CA VAL A 81 -18.67 -15.20 -20.13
C VAL A 81 -19.29 -14.03 -19.38
N THR A 82 -18.75 -12.81 -19.56
CA THR A 82 -19.31 -11.61 -18.93
C THR A 82 -20.76 -11.37 -19.32
N LYS A 83 -21.11 -11.56 -20.60
CA LYS A 83 -22.50 -11.48 -21.08
C LYS A 83 -23.42 -12.47 -20.34
N ALA A 84 -22.94 -13.70 -20.10
CA ALA A 84 -23.71 -14.68 -19.33
C ALA A 84 -23.85 -14.25 -17.84
N CYS A 85 -22.82 -13.67 -17.24
CA CYS A 85 -22.89 -13.15 -15.87
C CYS A 85 -23.90 -12.00 -15.75
N LEU A 86 -23.92 -11.09 -16.72
CA LEU A 86 -24.80 -9.91 -16.74
C LEU A 86 -26.29 -10.26 -16.90
N ALA A 87 -26.63 -11.46 -17.28
CA ALA A 87 -28.04 -11.92 -17.28
C ALA A 87 -28.65 -11.94 -15.87
N CYS A 88 -27.81 -12.08 -14.83
CA CYS A 88 -28.24 -12.06 -13.42
C CYS A 88 -27.64 -10.85 -12.67
N HIS A 89 -26.37 -10.51 -12.91
CA HIS A 89 -25.63 -9.42 -12.26
C HIS A 89 -25.72 -8.12 -13.08
N THR A 90 -26.93 -7.62 -13.32
CA THR A 90 -27.26 -6.58 -14.32
C THR A 90 -26.49 -5.28 -14.16
N GLU A 91 -26.14 -4.89 -12.93
CA GLU A 91 -25.45 -3.62 -12.64
C GLU A 91 -23.93 -3.75 -12.48
N ALA A 92 -23.41 -4.97 -12.36
CA ALA A 92 -22.02 -5.20 -11.97
C ALA A 92 -21.00 -4.53 -12.90
N SER A 93 -21.19 -4.64 -14.22
CA SER A 93 -20.30 -3.98 -15.18
C SER A 93 -20.34 -2.46 -15.08
N HIS A 94 -21.52 -1.87 -14.91
CA HIS A 94 -21.68 -0.43 -14.75
C HIS A 94 -21.02 0.10 -13.47
N GLN A 95 -20.97 -0.71 -12.43
CA GLN A 95 -20.27 -0.39 -11.18
C GLN A 95 -18.76 -0.44 -11.40
N VAL A 96 -18.22 -1.54 -11.98
CA VAL A 96 -16.79 -1.68 -12.30
C VAL A 96 -16.31 -0.53 -13.19
N MET A 97 -17.10 -0.15 -14.20
CA MET A 97 -16.75 0.90 -15.17
C MET A 97 -16.62 2.30 -14.54
N LYS A 98 -17.12 2.51 -13.31
CA LYS A 98 -16.90 3.74 -12.53
C LYS A 98 -15.62 3.72 -11.72
N SER A 99 -15.00 2.56 -11.52
CA SER A 99 -13.81 2.40 -10.68
C SER A 99 -12.53 2.86 -11.38
N VAL A 100 -11.49 3.12 -10.57
CA VAL A 100 -10.13 3.41 -11.09
C VAL A 100 -9.49 2.20 -11.77
N HIS A 101 -9.94 0.97 -11.47
CA HIS A 101 -9.52 -0.24 -12.20
C HIS A 101 -9.95 -0.23 -13.66
N TRP A 102 -11.03 0.50 -13.96
CA TRP A 102 -11.53 0.67 -15.32
C TRP A 102 -11.03 1.93 -15.98
N THR A 103 -11.24 3.08 -15.34
CA THR A 103 -11.00 4.39 -15.98
C THR A 103 -9.52 4.73 -16.13
N TRP A 104 -8.66 4.22 -15.23
CA TRP A 104 -7.25 4.61 -15.09
C TRP A 104 -7.03 6.12 -15.01
N ASP A 105 -8.04 6.84 -14.63
CA ASP A 105 -8.10 8.30 -14.58
C ASP A 105 -8.85 8.71 -13.32
N ILE A 106 -8.31 9.64 -12.57
CA ILE A 106 -8.89 10.17 -11.34
C ILE A 106 -8.53 11.65 -11.20
N THR A 107 -9.45 12.45 -10.72
CA THR A 107 -9.18 13.85 -10.38
C THR A 107 -8.90 13.97 -8.90
N ASN A 108 -7.76 14.54 -8.52
CA ASN A 108 -7.45 14.87 -7.15
C ASN A 108 -8.35 16.03 -6.71
N PRO A 109 -9.26 15.86 -5.72
CA PRO A 109 -10.19 16.91 -5.33
C PRO A 109 -9.54 18.11 -4.64
N GLN A 110 -8.29 17.96 -4.14
CA GLN A 110 -7.57 19.03 -3.46
C GLN A 110 -6.79 19.90 -4.43
N THR A 111 -6.20 19.31 -5.47
CA THR A 111 -5.35 20.02 -6.45
C THR A 111 -6.04 20.27 -7.77
N GLY A 112 -7.17 19.60 -8.06
CA GLY A 112 -7.83 19.61 -9.36
C GLY A 112 -7.08 18.87 -10.46
N LYS A 113 -5.88 18.33 -10.18
CA LYS A 113 -5.04 17.65 -11.17
C LYS A 113 -5.65 16.29 -11.53
N ARG A 114 -5.72 16.00 -12.83
CA ARG A 114 -6.08 14.66 -13.32
C ARG A 114 -4.88 13.76 -13.25
N LEU A 115 -5.06 12.62 -12.63
CA LEU A 115 -4.03 11.62 -12.32
C LEU A 115 -4.45 10.25 -12.85
N GLY A 116 -3.53 9.31 -12.88
CA GLY A 116 -3.80 7.92 -13.26
C GLY A 116 -2.87 7.42 -14.34
N LYS A 117 -2.92 6.13 -14.63
CA LYS A 117 -2.02 5.48 -15.60
C LYS A 117 -2.17 6.04 -17.02
N ALA A 118 -3.37 6.49 -17.38
CA ALA A 118 -3.63 7.08 -18.70
C ALA A 118 -3.01 8.49 -18.86
N ARG A 119 -2.51 9.09 -17.78
CA ARG A 119 -2.00 10.48 -17.76
C ARG A 119 -0.51 10.59 -17.48
N THR A 120 0.04 9.69 -16.66
CA THR A 120 1.41 9.82 -16.19
C THR A 120 2.43 9.58 -17.28
N ALA A 121 3.47 10.42 -17.34
CA ALA A 121 4.61 10.23 -18.23
C ALA A 121 5.37 8.95 -17.90
N ASN A 122 5.46 8.61 -16.60
CA ASN A 122 6.12 7.40 -16.14
C ASN A 122 5.32 6.69 -15.03
N SER A 123 4.84 5.48 -15.33
CA SER A 123 4.10 4.63 -14.37
C SER A 123 4.99 3.59 -13.67
N PHE A 124 6.29 3.80 -13.59
CA PHE A 124 7.41 3.01 -13.08
C PHE A 124 8.44 2.62 -14.16
N CYS A 125 8.02 2.04 -15.29
CA CYS A 125 8.85 1.63 -16.40
C CYS A 125 8.89 2.70 -17.50
N GLY A 126 7.74 3.26 -17.80
CA GLY A 126 7.47 4.24 -18.85
C GLY A 126 5.99 4.56 -18.88
N SER A 127 5.53 5.25 -19.92
CA SER A 127 4.11 5.52 -20.14
C SER A 127 3.38 4.28 -20.66
N PRO A 128 2.11 4.05 -20.26
CA PRO A 128 1.23 3.12 -20.95
C PRO A 128 0.91 3.53 -22.40
N VAL A 129 0.89 4.84 -22.68
CA VAL A 129 0.66 5.39 -24.01
C VAL A 129 1.75 4.90 -24.94
N SER A 130 1.39 4.43 -26.12
CA SER A 130 2.20 3.73 -27.13
C SER A 130 2.70 2.33 -26.74
N ASN A 131 2.30 1.80 -25.58
CA ASN A 131 2.72 0.49 -25.09
C ASN A 131 1.54 -0.42 -24.77
N GLU A 132 0.36 -0.09 -25.24
CA GLU A 132 -0.76 -1.00 -25.35
C GLU A 132 -0.42 -2.08 -26.42
N PRO A 133 -0.94 -3.26 -26.37
CA PRO A 133 -1.81 -3.89 -25.40
C PRO A 133 -1.09 -4.49 -24.17
N ARG A 134 0.25 -4.31 -24.05
CA ARG A 134 1.00 -4.87 -22.93
C ARG A 134 0.64 -4.19 -21.61
N CYS A 135 0.63 -2.87 -21.56
CA CYS A 135 0.33 -2.15 -20.33
C CYS A 135 -1.13 -2.32 -19.91
N THR A 136 -2.05 -2.44 -20.86
CA THR A 136 -3.49 -2.64 -20.61
C THR A 136 -3.85 -4.08 -20.24
N SER A 137 -2.91 -5.02 -20.25
CA SER A 137 -3.14 -6.39 -19.75
C SER A 137 -3.61 -6.42 -18.29
N CYS A 138 -3.20 -5.43 -17.47
CA CYS A 138 -3.66 -5.26 -16.09
C CYS A 138 -4.94 -4.43 -15.95
N HIS A 139 -5.61 -4.06 -17.04
CA HIS A 139 -6.92 -3.43 -17.00
C HIS A 139 -8.00 -4.43 -16.55
N ALA A 140 -9.02 -3.99 -15.83
CA ALA A 140 -10.11 -4.85 -15.37
C ALA A 140 -11.10 -5.22 -16.49
N GLY A 141 -10.63 -5.25 -17.73
CA GLY A 141 -11.43 -5.52 -18.92
C GLY A 141 -10.61 -6.01 -20.09
N TYR A 142 -11.26 -6.11 -21.22
CA TYR A 142 -10.76 -6.64 -22.47
C TYR A 142 -10.65 -5.54 -23.54
N GLY A 143 -9.61 -5.60 -24.37
CA GLY A 143 -9.53 -4.91 -25.66
C GLY A 143 -9.25 -3.40 -25.60
N TRP A 144 -8.75 -2.85 -24.49
CA TRP A 144 -8.34 -1.46 -24.44
C TRP A 144 -6.95 -1.28 -25.09
N THR A 145 -6.93 -0.91 -26.35
CA THR A 145 -5.73 -0.81 -27.19
C THR A 145 -5.23 0.62 -27.43
N ASP A 146 -5.95 1.64 -26.96
CA ASP A 146 -5.55 3.05 -27.03
C ASP A 146 -6.00 3.79 -25.77
N VAL A 147 -5.07 4.00 -24.83
CA VAL A 147 -5.38 4.67 -23.54
C VAL A 147 -5.55 6.19 -23.67
N ARG A 148 -5.32 6.77 -24.84
CA ARG A 148 -5.66 8.19 -25.14
C ARG A 148 -7.17 8.35 -25.28
N GLN A 149 -7.85 7.28 -25.68
CA GLN A 149 -9.30 7.19 -25.71
C GLN A 149 -9.84 6.71 -24.35
N PRO A 150 -11.07 7.03 -24.02
CA PRO A 150 -11.73 6.43 -22.86
C PRO A 150 -11.66 4.89 -22.92
N ALA A 151 -11.70 4.25 -21.75
CA ALA A 151 -11.84 2.80 -21.68
C ALA A 151 -13.09 2.32 -22.45
N PRO A 152 -13.13 1.06 -22.92
CA PRO A 152 -14.28 0.52 -23.68
C PRO A 152 -15.61 0.80 -22.99
N THR A 153 -16.65 1.08 -23.78
CA THR A 153 -18.01 1.39 -23.27
C THR A 153 -18.96 0.20 -23.29
N ASP A 154 -18.53 -0.93 -23.89
CA ASP A 154 -19.31 -2.18 -23.89
C ASP A 154 -19.26 -2.82 -22.49
N PRO A 155 -20.41 -3.02 -21.80
CA PRO A 155 -20.44 -3.71 -20.52
C PRO A 155 -19.87 -5.13 -20.56
N ASN A 156 -19.94 -5.81 -21.71
CA ASN A 156 -19.36 -7.14 -21.87
C ASN A 156 -17.82 -7.14 -21.88
N ALA A 157 -17.20 -5.98 -22.09
CA ALA A 157 -15.75 -5.86 -22.03
C ALA A 157 -15.18 -5.88 -20.60
N VAL A 158 -16.02 -5.85 -19.56
CA VAL A 158 -15.57 -6.04 -18.16
C VAL A 158 -15.14 -7.49 -17.95
N ASP A 159 -13.98 -7.68 -17.31
CA ASP A 159 -13.44 -9.00 -16.99
C ASP A 159 -13.83 -9.41 -15.56
N CYS A 160 -14.95 -10.10 -15.42
CA CYS A 160 -15.43 -10.59 -14.12
C CYS A 160 -14.50 -11.67 -13.56
N LEU A 161 -13.91 -12.51 -14.44
CA LEU A 161 -13.12 -13.66 -14.03
C LEU A 161 -11.78 -13.29 -13.41
N VAL A 162 -11.17 -12.17 -13.81
CA VAL A 162 -9.88 -11.75 -13.25
C VAL A 162 -9.95 -11.53 -11.74
N CYS A 163 -11.13 -11.10 -11.24
CA CYS A 163 -11.37 -10.90 -9.81
C CYS A 163 -12.05 -12.11 -9.16
N HIS A 164 -12.94 -12.81 -9.86
CA HIS A 164 -13.85 -13.79 -9.25
C HIS A 164 -13.49 -15.25 -9.51
N ASP A 165 -12.59 -15.60 -10.46
CA ASP A 165 -12.18 -17.00 -10.67
C ASP A 165 -11.56 -17.61 -9.42
N ARG A 166 -12.07 -18.76 -8.99
CA ARG A 166 -11.53 -19.57 -7.88
C ARG A 166 -11.01 -20.93 -8.34
N SER A 167 -11.10 -21.23 -9.65
CA SER A 167 -10.54 -22.46 -10.22
C SER A 167 -9.01 -22.43 -10.27
N GLY A 168 -8.40 -21.23 -10.24
CA GLY A 168 -6.97 -20.99 -10.41
C GLY A 168 -6.46 -21.26 -11.83
N GLN A 169 -7.36 -21.41 -12.81
CA GLN A 169 -7.01 -21.67 -14.20
C GLN A 169 -7.07 -20.42 -15.07
N TYR A 170 -7.85 -19.40 -14.67
CA TYR A 170 -7.97 -18.17 -15.44
C TYR A 170 -6.73 -17.29 -15.29
N SER A 171 -6.16 -16.90 -16.40
CA SER A 171 -5.05 -15.93 -16.43
C SER A 171 -5.06 -15.13 -17.72
N LYS A 172 -4.80 -13.84 -17.61
CA LYS A 172 -4.64 -12.93 -18.74
C LYS A 172 -3.25 -13.09 -19.37
N VAL A 173 -3.17 -12.83 -20.67
CA VAL A 173 -1.87 -12.75 -21.35
C VAL A 173 -1.32 -11.34 -21.20
N ALA A 174 -0.05 -11.24 -20.84
CA ALA A 174 0.61 -9.96 -20.58
C ALA A 174 0.74 -9.04 -21.82
N THR A 175 0.31 -9.48 -23.02
CA THR A 175 0.48 -8.76 -24.29
C THR A 175 -0.82 -8.58 -25.06
N ASP A 176 -1.96 -9.03 -24.52
CA ASP A 176 -3.20 -9.17 -25.26
C ASP A 176 -4.32 -8.26 -24.77
N ALA A 177 -3.98 -7.03 -24.33
CA ALA A 177 -4.95 -6.01 -23.89
C ALA A 177 -6.00 -6.56 -22.90
N GLY A 178 -5.58 -7.44 -21.99
CA GLY A 178 -6.45 -8.02 -20.97
C GLY A 178 -7.13 -9.32 -21.36
N HIS A 179 -6.99 -9.80 -22.58
CA HIS A 179 -7.55 -11.11 -22.96
C HIS A 179 -6.74 -12.27 -22.39
N PRO A 180 -7.39 -13.40 -22.04
CA PRO A 180 -6.73 -14.68 -21.86
C PRO A 180 -6.36 -15.28 -23.23
N LEU A 181 -5.65 -16.42 -23.25
CA LEU A 181 -5.53 -17.20 -24.46
C LEU A 181 -6.91 -17.78 -24.85
N TYR A 182 -7.19 -17.79 -26.14
CA TYR A 182 -8.34 -18.50 -26.71
C TYR A 182 -7.92 -19.72 -27.52
N GLU A 183 -6.63 -19.76 -27.91
CA GLU A 183 -6.01 -20.89 -28.61
C GLU A 183 -4.60 -21.17 -28.03
N PRO A 184 -4.07 -22.40 -28.15
CA PRO A 184 -2.72 -22.72 -27.72
C PRO A 184 -1.68 -21.82 -28.42
N ARG A 185 -0.75 -21.22 -27.63
CA ARG A 185 0.28 -20.33 -28.17
C ARG A 185 1.63 -20.51 -27.46
N MET A 186 2.71 -20.42 -28.22
CA MET A 186 4.06 -20.38 -27.65
C MET A 186 4.32 -19.05 -26.96
N ILE A 187 4.61 -19.10 -25.64
CA ILE A 187 4.96 -17.91 -24.84
C ILE A 187 6.20 -18.25 -24.02
N GLY A 188 7.27 -17.45 -24.21
CA GLY A 188 8.54 -17.68 -23.50
C GLY A 188 9.13 -19.09 -23.73
N GLY A 189 9.01 -19.61 -24.94
CA GLY A 189 9.51 -20.94 -25.32
C GLY A 189 8.69 -22.13 -24.81
N LYS A 190 7.51 -21.88 -24.19
CA LYS A 190 6.61 -22.92 -23.68
C LYS A 190 5.24 -22.81 -24.33
N LEU A 191 4.67 -23.96 -24.74
CA LEU A 191 3.29 -24.01 -25.23
C LEU A 191 2.33 -23.79 -24.05
N LYS A 192 1.59 -22.71 -24.12
CA LYS A 192 0.52 -22.36 -23.17
C LYS A 192 -0.83 -22.75 -23.74
N GLN A 193 -1.68 -23.30 -22.89
CA GLN A 193 -3.06 -23.67 -23.23
C GLN A 193 -4.01 -22.55 -22.80
N PRO A 194 -5.14 -22.36 -23.51
CA PRO A 194 -6.22 -21.49 -23.04
C PRO A 194 -6.79 -21.97 -21.69
N PRO A 195 -7.30 -21.06 -20.85
CA PRO A 195 -8.04 -21.45 -19.67
C PRO A 195 -9.38 -22.12 -20.06
N ASP A 196 -9.85 -23.02 -19.21
CA ASP A 196 -11.22 -23.53 -19.29
C ASP A 196 -12.19 -22.46 -18.77
N LEU A 197 -12.80 -21.71 -19.70
CA LEU A 197 -13.73 -20.61 -19.38
C LEU A 197 -15.00 -21.10 -18.71
N ILE A 198 -15.47 -22.33 -19.00
CA ILE A 198 -16.64 -22.93 -18.36
C ILE A 198 -16.34 -23.20 -16.90
N LYS A 199 -15.21 -23.86 -16.63
CA LYS A 199 -14.78 -24.15 -15.26
C LYS A 199 -14.53 -22.87 -14.46
N ALA A 200 -13.90 -21.85 -15.07
CA ALA A 200 -13.68 -20.57 -14.43
C ALA A 200 -15.01 -19.89 -14.07
N ALA A 201 -15.97 -19.83 -15.01
CA ALA A 201 -17.28 -19.23 -14.79
C ALA A 201 -18.11 -19.96 -13.71
N GLN A 202 -18.00 -21.29 -13.64
CA GLN A 202 -18.71 -22.11 -12.65
C GLN A 202 -18.05 -22.11 -11.27
N SER A 203 -16.78 -21.68 -11.16
CA SER A 203 -16.00 -21.67 -9.92
C SER A 203 -15.80 -20.27 -9.34
N VAL A 204 -16.67 -19.33 -9.67
CA VAL A 204 -16.57 -17.94 -9.17
C VAL A 204 -16.90 -17.82 -7.68
N GLY A 205 -16.26 -16.87 -7.04
CA GLY A 205 -16.46 -16.57 -5.62
C GLY A 205 -15.79 -15.25 -5.22
N ASP A 206 -15.65 -15.01 -3.92
CA ASP A 206 -15.02 -13.80 -3.41
C ASP A 206 -13.56 -13.68 -3.91
N PRO A 207 -13.10 -12.47 -4.30
CA PRO A 207 -11.75 -12.23 -4.75
C PRO A 207 -10.70 -12.68 -3.74
N GLY A 208 -9.74 -13.48 -4.21
CA GLY A 208 -8.63 -13.97 -3.40
C GLY A 208 -7.33 -13.24 -3.68
N ARG A 209 -6.28 -13.62 -2.94
CA ARG A 209 -4.94 -13.06 -3.09
C ARG A 209 -4.34 -13.34 -4.48
N ASP A 210 -4.64 -14.47 -5.08
CA ASP A 210 -4.19 -14.82 -6.43
C ASP A 210 -4.82 -13.90 -7.48
N ASN A 211 -6.09 -13.55 -7.33
CA ASN A 211 -6.80 -12.64 -8.23
C ASN A 211 -6.16 -11.24 -8.22
N CYS A 212 -6.08 -10.62 -7.04
CA CYS A 212 -5.47 -9.30 -6.89
C CYS A 212 -3.98 -9.31 -7.28
N GLY A 213 -3.26 -10.34 -6.82
CA GLY A 213 -1.83 -10.55 -7.05
C GLY A 213 -1.46 -10.73 -8.50
N ALA A 214 -2.37 -11.25 -9.36
CA ALA A 214 -2.10 -11.39 -10.79
C ALA A 214 -1.62 -10.08 -11.45
N CYS A 215 -2.16 -8.95 -10.99
CA CYS A 215 -1.77 -7.62 -11.45
C CYS A 215 -0.86 -6.91 -10.44
N HIS A 216 -1.19 -6.91 -9.15
CA HIS A 216 -0.52 -6.10 -8.14
C HIS A 216 0.87 -6.62 -7.76
N PHE A 217 1.11 -7.93 -7.76
CA PHE A 217 2.45 -8.49 -7.50
C PHE A 217 3.38 -8.29 -8.70
N ASN A 218 2.83 -8.29 -9.92
CA ASN A 218 3.60 -8.25 -11.17
C ASN A 218 3.71 -6.85 -11.81
N GLY A 219 3.40 -5.80 -11.07
CA GLY A 219 3.57 -4.44 -11.53
C GLY A 219 5.02 -4.13 -11.95
N GLY A 220 5.19 -3.38 -13.05
CA GLY A 220 6.52 -3.07 -13.60
C GLY A 220 7.16 -4.22 -14.40
N GLY A 221 6.42 -5.29 -14.65
CA GLY A 221 6.81 -6.39 -15.55
C GLY A 221 7.49 -7.56 -14.88
N GLY A 222 7.28 -7.77 -13.58
CA GLY A 222 7.76 -8.93 -12.86
C GLY A 222 7.36 -8.90 -11.39
N ASP A 223 7.50 -10.04 -10.72
CA ASP A 223 7.20 -10.20 -9.30
C ASP A 223 8.08 -9.27 -8.46
N ALA A 224 7.50 -8.56 -7.51
CA ALA A 224 8.12 -7.56 -6.66
C ALA A 224 8.79 -6.36 -7.36
N VAL A 225 8.80 -6.28 -8.69
CA VAL A 225 9.59 -5.28 -9.43
C VAL A 225 9.21 -3.86 -9.03
N LYS A 226 7.93 -3.55 -8.97
CA LYS A 226 7.41 -2.20 -8.70
C LYS A 226 7.28 -1.90 -7.22
N HIS A 227 6.62 -2.78 -6.49
CA HIS A 227 6.36 -2.65 -5.06
C HIS A 227 7.34 -3.54 -4.28
N GLY A 228 7.91 -3.02 -3.22
CA GLY A 228 8.77 -3.79 -2.35
C GLY A 228 8.02 -4.49 -1.22
N ASP A 229 6.73 -4.22 -1.10
CA ASP A 229 5.83 -4.72 -0.07
C ASP A 229 4.62 -5.48 -0.63
N LEU A 230 4.58 -5.67 -1.96
CA LEU A 230 3.55 -6.42 -2.68
C LEU A 230 4.20 -7.37 -3.68
N ASP A 231 4.25 -8.64 -3.35
CA ASP A 231 4.81 -9.71 -4.18
C ASP A 231 4.13 -11.06 -3.90
N SER A 232 4.51 -12.08 -4.65
CA SER A 232 3.88 -13.39 -4.58
C SER A 232 4.07 -14.13 -3.26
N SER A 233 4.97 -13.70 -2.38
CA SER A 233 5.10 -14.26 -1.03
C SER A 233 3.84 -14.02 -0.19
N LEU A 234 3.07 -12.97 -0.50
CA LEU A 234 1.80 -12.66 0.16
C LEU A 234 0.64 -13.58 -0.23
N LYS A 235 0.82 -14.51 -1.17
CA LYS A 235 -0.19 -15.55 -1.42
C LYS A 235 -0.37 -16.45 -0.22
N LYS A 236 0.73 -16.84 0.43
CA LYS A 236 0.75 -17.70 1.64
C LYS A 236 1.85 -17.21 2.57
N PRO A 237 1.71 -16.01 3.16
CA PRO A 237 2.75 -15.45 4.01
C PRO A 237 2.87 -16.21 5.33
N SER A 238 4.08 -16.27 5.87
CA SER A 238 4.28 -16.62 7.27
C SER A 238 3.84 -15.47 8.19
N ARG A 239 3.68 -15.74 9.48
CA ARG A 239 3.35 -14.72 10.47
C ARG A 239 4.45 -13.67 10.62
N GLU A 240 5.70 -14.06 10.42
CA GLU A 240 6.87 -13.18 10.46
C GLU A 240 6.85 -12.17 9.30
N LEU A 241 6.28 -12.57 8.14
CA LEU A 241 6.15 -11.69 6.99
C LEU A 241 4.98 -10.74 7.15
N ASP A 242 3.77 -11.26 7.46
CA ASP A 242 2.57 -10.43 7.62
C ASP A 242 1.59 -11.05 8.62
N VAL A 243 1.37 -10.36 9.74
CA VAL A 243 0.52 -10.85 10.84
C VAL A 243 -0.96 -10.88 10.49
N HIS A 244 -1.42 -10.06 9.54
CA HIS A 244 -2.82 -10.01 9.13
C HIS A 244 -3.15 -11.09 8.10
N MET A 245 -2.24 -11.32 7.16
CA MET A 245 -2.50 -12.20 6.01
C MET A 245 -2.07 -13.66 6.26
N SER A 246 -1.19 -13.93 7.23
CA SER A 246 -0.77 -15.32 7.50
C SER A 246 -1.92 -16.19 7.98
N ALA A 247 -1.86 -17.49 7.67
CA ALA A 247 -2.85 -18.48 8.13
C ALA A 247 -2.83 -18.63 9.67
N ASP A 248 -1.64 -18.45 10.27
CA ASP A 248 -1.44 -18.46 11.73
C ASP A 248 -1.73 -17.10 12.39
N GLY A 249 -2.12 -16.10 11.60
CA GLY A 249 -2.57 -14.78 12.00
C GLY A 249 -4.07 -14.62 11.83
N ALA A 250 -4.49 -13.46 11.32
CA ALA A 250 -5.89 -13.17 11.06
C ALA A 250 -6.42 -13.78 9.74
N ASN A 251 -5.54 -14.34 8.91
CA ASN A 251 -5.82 -14.94 7.59
C ASN A 251 -6.65 -14.02 6.67
N MET A 252 -6.42 -12.73 6.74
CA MET A 252 -7.13 -11.72 5.95
C MET A 252 -6.77 -11.80 4.47
N THR A 253 -7.74 -11.56 3.61
CA THR A 253 -7.53 -11.35 2.16
C THR A 253 -7.32 -9.88 1.86
N CYS A 254 -6.95 -9.55 0.61
CA CYS A 254 -6.83 -8.16 0.17
C CYS A 254 -8.15 -7.39 0.37
N ALA A 255 -9.29 -8.03 0.04
CA ALA A 255 -10.63 -7.45 0.17
C ALA A 255 -11.09 -7.23 1.63
N THR A 256 -10.37 -7.76 2.62
CA THR A 256 -10.68 -7.49 4.04
C THR A 256 -10.35 -6.04 4.41
N CYS A 257 -9.22 -5.51 3.90
CA CYS A 257 -8.81 -4.12 4.09
C CYS A 257 -9.30 -3.23 2.94
N HIS A 258 -9.09 -3.66 1.69
CA HIS A 258 -9.59 -2.98 0.51
C HIS A 258 -11.03 -3.40 0.23
N THR A 259 -11.94 -2.88 1.04
CA THR A 259 -13.39 -3.15 0.88
C THR A 259 -13.90 -2.56 -0.41
N PHE A 260 -14.93 -3.20 -0.98
CA PHE A 260 -15.54 -2.75 -2.22
C PHE A 260 -16.98 -2.29 -1.92
N ASN A 261 -17.29 -1.09 -2.36
CA ASN A 261 -18.65 -0.59 -2.39
C ASN A 261 -19.07 -0.44 -3.85
N ASP A 262 -20.07 -1.18 -4.31
CA ASP A 262 -20.50 -1.20 -5.72
C ASP A 262 -19.33 -1.39 -6.69
N HIS A 263 -18.45 -2.35 -6.44
CA HIS A 263 -17.21 -2.65 -7.17
C HIS A 263 -16.16 -1.52 -7.17
N ILE A 264 -16.33 -0.47 -6.38
CA ILE A 264 -15.31 0.58 -6.19
C ILE A 264 -14.45 0.18 -4.99
N PRO A 265 -13.14 -0.10 -5.18
CA PRO A 265 -12.26 -0.47 -4.10
C PRO A 265 -11.92 0.73 -3.22
N SER A 266 -11.82 0.49 -1.91
CA SER A 266 -11.27 1.48 -0.99
C SER A 266 -9.77 1.62 -1.15
N GLY A 267 -9.26 2.81 -0.83
CA GLY A 267 -7.85 3.16 -0.97
C GLY A 267 -7.49 3.73 -2.34
N SER A 268 -6.43 4.52 -2.37
CA SER A 268 -5.92 5.13 -3.59
C SER A 268 -4.42 5.31 -3.49
N ARG A 269 -3.70 5.02 -4.56
CA ARG A 269 -2.27 5.28 -4.65
C ARG A 269 -1.94 6.78 -4.64
N TYR A 270 -2.80 7.60 -5.22
CA TYR A 270 -2.56 9.04 -5.40
C TYR A 270 -3.14 9.90 -4.29
N MET A 271 -4.08 9.34 -3.52
CA MET A 271 -4.79 10.00 -2.43
C MET A 271 -4.95 9.01 -1.29
N THR A 272 -3.82 8.51 -0.79
CA THR A 272 -3.80 7.62 0.36
C THR A 272 -4.21 8.42 1.60
N GLN A 273 -5.07 7.86 2.43
CA GLN A 273 -5.34 8.48 3.73
C GLN A 273 -4.13 8.30 4.63
N ALA A 274 -3.35 9.35 4.78
CA ALA A 274 -2.15 9.33 5.62
C ALA A 274 -2.48 9.31 7.10
N LYS A 275 -3.65 9.82 7.47
CA LYS A 275 -4.27 9.75 8.79
C LYS A 275 -5.76 9.54 8.58
N ASP A 276 -6.33 8.52 9.23
CA ASP A 276 -7.76 8.30 9.23
C ASP A 276 -8.43 9.37 10.11
N PRO A 277 -9.28 10.23 9.57
CA PRO A 277 -9.94 11.27 10.36
C PRO A 277 -11.12 10.74 11.19
N HIS A 278 -11.56 9.50 10.94
CA HIS A 278 -12.81 8.96 11.48
C HIS A 278 -12.59 7.89 12.56
N GLY A 279 -11.37 7.32 12.67
CA GLY A 279 -11.12 6.20 13.57
C GLY A 279 -11.95 4.96 13.20
N LEU A 280 -12.58 4.34 14.20
CA LEU A 280 -13.48 3.19 14.01
C LEU A 280 -14.93 3.57 13.73
N ASP A 281 -15.31 4.83 13.86
CA ASP A 281 -16.68 5.31 13.69
C ASP A 281 -16.89 5.87 12.28
N LEU A 282 -17.29 5.00 11.38
CA LEU A 282 -17.37 5.26 9.95
C LEU A 282 -18.79 5.16 9.38
N PRO A 283 -19.83 5.69 10.03
CA PRO A 283 -21.23 5.47 9.57
C PRO A 283 -21.57 6.21 8.27
N LYS A 284 -20.67 7.07 7.76
CA LYS A 284 -20.87 7.84 6.52
C LYS A 284 -19.64 7.86 5.63
N ASP A 285 -18.66 7.06 5.93
CA ASP A 285 -17.46 7.02 5.14
C ASP A 285 -17.65 6.22 3.85
N ASP A 286 -16.61 6.22 3.06
CA ASP A 286 -16.49 5.43 1.85
C ASP A 286 -16.26 3.93 2.15
N HIS A 287 -16.49 3.48 3.39
CA HIS A 287 -16.15 2.14 3.90
C HIS A 287 -14.67 1.79 3.70
N ASN A 288 -13.80 2.79 3.72
CA ASN A 288 -12.37 2.62 3.53
C ASN A 288 -11.73 1.99 4.76
N ARG A 289 -11.49 0.70 4.71
CA ARG A 289 -10.74 -0.06 5.73
C ARG A 289 -9.27 -0.23 5.39
N ALA A 290 -8.76 0.48 4.39
CA ALA A 290 -7.35 0.44 4.03
C ALA A 290 -6.45 1.25 4.97
N THR A 291 -6.97 1.75 6.09
CA THR A 291 -6.22 2.42 7.16
C THR A 291 -6.06 1.51 8.38
N CYS A 292 -4.98 1.66 9.12
CA CYS A 292 -4.75 0.87 10.34
C CYS A 292 -5.77 1.23 11.44
N GLU A 293 -6.07 2.51 11.55
CA GLU A 293 -6.96 3.09 12.55
C GLU A 293 -8.40 2.57 12.42
N SER A 294 -8.82 2.22 11.22
CA SER A 294 -10.18 1.69 10.99
C SER A 294 -10.49 0.40 11.77
N CYS A 295 -9.45 -0.34 12.16
CA CYS A 295 -9.57 -1.54 13.00
C CYS A 295 -8.92 -1.37 14.37
N HIS A 296 -7.83 -0.61 14.47
CA HIS A 296 -7.04 -0.47 15.69
C HIS A 296 -7.38 0.80 16.50
N GLY A 297 -8.10 1.76 15.93
CA GLY A 297 -8.42 3.04 16.58
C GLY A 297 -7.20 3.96 16.71
N ASP A 298 -7.41 5.14 17.29
CA ASP A 298 -6.39 6.19 17.42
C ASP A 298 -5.36 5.94 18.53
N THR A 299 -5.70 5.09 19.50
CA THR A 299 -4.86 4.80 20.67
C THR A 299 -4.64 3.30 20.85
N PRO A 300 -4.01 2.61 19.87
CA PRO A 300 -3.94 1.15 19.83
C PRO A 300 -2.98 0.54 20.88
N HIS A 301 -2.09 1.36 21.45
CA HIS A 301 -1.04 0.87 22.35
C HIS A 301 -1.44 1.04 23.83
N GLN A 302 -1.05 0.07 24.67
CA GLN A 302 -1.22 0.18 26.13
C GLN A 302 -0.35 1.28 26.74
N GLN A 303 0.79 1.58 26.13
CA GLN A 303 1.71 2.63 26.58
C GLN A 303 1.33 3.97 25.93
N ALA A 304 0.93 4.96 26.74
CA ALA A 304 0.54 6.29 26.28
C ALA A 304 1.59 6.95 25.39
N LYS A 305 2.89 6.80 25.74
CA LYS A 305 4.00 7.34 24.94
C LYS A 305 4.05 6.83 23.49
N LEU A 306 3.58 5.61 23.23
CA LEU A 306 3.48 5.11 21.85
C LEU A 306 2.29 5.72 21.12
N ASN A 307 1.19 5.98 21.83
CA ASN A 307 0.04 6.67 21.25
C ASN A 307 0.33 8.15 20.94
N ASP A 308 1.23 8.80 21.71
CA ASP A 308 1.69 10.17 21.41
C ASP A 308 2.36 10.29 20.03
N HIS A 309 2.87 9.18 19.46
CA HIS A 309 3.49 9.17 18.13
C HIS A 309 2.47 9.12 16.99
N THR A 310 1.26 8.60 17.21
CA THR A 310 0.29 8.35 16.14
C THR A 310 -0.16 9.61 15.41
N ASP A 311 0.01 10.78 16.02
CA ASP A 311 -0.26 12.07 15.37
C ASP A 311 0.73 12.44 14.26
N LYS A 312 2.00 12.05 14.40
CA LYS A 312 3.09 12.49 13.52
C LYS A 312 3.84 11.34 12.85
N VAL A 313 3.65 10.11 13.31
CA VAL A 313 4.34 8.92 12.79
C VAL A 313 3.28 7.91 12.35
N ALA A 314 3.31 7.53 11.09
CA ALA A 314 2.41 6.51 10.56
C ALA A 314 2.71 5.15 11.20
N CYS A 315 1.68 4.33 11.42
CA CYS A 315 1.80 3.02 12.03
C CYS A 315 2.82 2.13 11.30
N GLN A 316 2.83 2.21 9.98
CA GLN A 316 3.75 1.48 9.10
C GLN A 316 5.22 1.81 9.34
N THR A 317 5.52 3.02 9.81
CA THR A 317 6.90 3.45 10.09
C THR A 317 7.58 2.59 11.16
N CYS A 318 6.80 2.11 12.14
CA CYS A 318 7.28 1.21 13.19
C CYS A 318 6.98 -0.26 12.88
N HIS A 319 5.80 -0.57 12.33
CA HIS A 319 5.32 -1.94 12.16
C HIS A 319 5.74 -2.59 10.85
N ILE A 320 6.36 -1.84 9.93
CA ILE A 320 6.98 -2.39 8.72
C ILE A 320 8.45 -1.94 8.69
N PRO A 321 9.34 -2.62 9.44
CA PRO A 321 10.73 -2.18 9.65
C PRO A 321 11.57 -2.18 8.38
N GLU A 322 11.24 -3.06 7.43
CA GLU A 322 11.91 -3.28 6.15
C GLU A 322 10.88 -3.72 5.11
N PHE A 323 11.21 -3.56 3.84
CA PHE A 323 10.44 -4.09 2.73
C PHE A 323 11.23 -5.14 1.93
N ALA A 324 10.60 -5.83 0.96
CA ALA A 324 11.16 -6.98 0.25
C ALA A 324 11.58 -8.09 1.23
N ARG A 325 10.73 -8.41 2.21
CA ARG A 325 11.00 -9.35 3.29
C ARG A 325 10.60 -10.79 2.98
N GLY A 326 9.91 -11.01 1.86
CA GLY A 326 9.38 -12.32 1.46
C GLY A 326 10.39 -13.24 0.74
N GLY A 327 11.69 -12.89 0.71
CA GLY A 327 12.69 -13.60 -0.07
C GLY A 327 12.55 -13.36 -1.58
N ILE A 328 11.91 -12.26 -1.97
CA ILE A 328 11.75 -11.83 -3.35
C ILE A 328 12.32 -10.41 -3.47
N ALA A 329 13.43 -10.28 -4.20
CA ALA A 329 14.12 -9.03 -4.36
C ALA A 329 13.31 -8.03 -5.19
N THR A 330 13.29 -6.77 -4.78
CA THR A 330 12.66 -5.66 -5.50
C THR A 330 13.70 -4.81 -6.21
N LYS A 331 13.31 -4.18 -7.35
CA LYS A 331 14.21 -3.25 -8.02
C LYS A 331 14.36 -1.95 -7.22
N THR A 332 15.62 -1.53 -7.03
CA THR A 332 15.99 -0.28 -6.35
C THR A 332 16.68 0.72 -7.27
N TRP A 333 17.22 0.25 -8.39
CA TRP A 333 17.84 1.06 -9.44
C TRP A 333 17.44 0.58 -10.83
N TRP A 334 17.25 1.53 -11.77
CA TRP A 334 16.95 1.25 -13.17
C TRP A 334 17.52 2.33 -14.08
N ASP A 335 18.51 2.00 -14.91
CA ASP A 335 19.19 2.93 -15.81
C ASP A 335 18.81 2.63 -17.28
N TRP A 336 17.92 3.45 -17.84
CA TRP A 336 17.55 3.33 -19.24
C TRP A 336 18.63 3.81 -20.20
N SER A 337 19.61 4.65 -19.77
CA SER A 337 20.67 5.18 -20.62
C SER A 337 21.61 4.11 -21.15
N THR A 338 21.62 2.94 -20.50
CA THR A 338 22.47 1.81 -20.87
C THR A 338 21.77 0.76 -21.73
N ALA A 339 20.47 0.94 -22.01
CA ALA A 339 19.70 -0.02 -22.81
C ALA A 339 20.18 -0.11 -24.25
N GLY A 340 19.96 -1.23 -24.91
CA GLY A 340 20.25 -1.43 -26.32
C GLY A 340 21.60 -2.06 -26.65
N ARG A 341 22.41 -2.48 -25.65
CA ARG A 341 23.71 -3.12 -25.91
C ARG A 341 23.53 -4.47 -26.60
N LYS A 342 24.39 -4.70 -27.62
CA LYS A 342 24.47 -5.94 -28.39
C LYS A 342 25.89 -6.52 -28.27
N ASP A 343 26.03 -7.83 -28.44
CA ASP A 343 27.31 -8.49 -28.53
C ASP A 343 27.97 -8.30 -29.90
N ALA A 344 29.15 -8.92 -30.11
CA ALA A 344 29.88 -8.83 -31.37
C ALA A 344 29.12 -9.41 -32.58
N ASP A 345 28.18 -10.30 -32.34
CA ASP A 345 27.32 -10.89 -33.38
C ASP A 345 26.03 -10.10 -33.61
N GLY A 346 25.85 -8.94 -32.93
CA GLY A 346 24.65 -8.11 -33.02
C GLY A 346 23.46 -8.63 -32.22
N LYS A 347 23.65 -9.63 -31.34
CA LYS A 347 22.58 -10.17 -30.49
C LYS A 347 22.40 -9.35 -29.22
N PRO A 348 21.16 -9.14 -28.74
CA PRO A 348 20.91 -8.43 -27.51
C PRO A 348 21.51 -9.14 -26.28
N ILE A 349 22.14 -8.36 -25.40
CA ILE A 349 22.81 -8.88 -24.20
C ILE A 349 21.83 -8.94 -23.02
N PHE A 350 21.89 -10.04 -22.26
CA PHE A 350 21.20 -10.22 -20.99
C PHE A 350 22.19 -10.80 -19.97
N ILE A 351 22.38 -10.10 -18.85
CA ILE A 351 23.31 -10.51 -17.79
C ILE A 351 22.51 -10.75 -16.52
N LYS A 352 22.79 -11.87 -15.87
CA LYS A 352 22.24 -12.19 -14.55
C LYS A 352 23.32 -12.02 -13.47
N ASP A 353 22.90 -11.60 -12.29
CA ASP A 353 23.73 -11.60 -11.09
C ASP A 353 23.86 -13.01 -10.49
N GLU A 354 24.60 -13.13 -9.40
CA GLU A 354 24.83 -14.39 -8.68
C GLU A 354 23.56 -15.00 -8.07
N HIS A 355 22.50 -14.17 -7.89
CA HIS A 355 21.18 -14.60 -7.39
C HIS A 355 20.22 -14.93 -8.53
N GLY A 356 20.64 -14.81 -9.79
CA GLY A 356 19.83 -15.11 -10.96
C GLY A 356 18.92 -13.97 -11.42
N HIS A 357 18.97 -12.79 -10.78
CA HIS A 357 18.25 -11.61 -11.24
C HIS A 357 18.94 -11.01 -12.47
N LEU A 358 18.16 -10.43 -13.38
CA LEU A 358 18.71 -9.66 -14.50
C LEU A 358 19.37 -8.40 -13.97
N SER A 359 20.71 -8.36 -13.91
CA SER A 359 21.46 -7.15 -13.59
C SER A 359 21.60 -6.21 -14.79
N TYR A 360 21.49 -6.76 -16.02
CA TYR A 360 21.42 -6.01 -17.26
C TYR A 360 20.47 -6.68 -18.27
N SER A 361 19.73 -5.87 -19.02
CA SER A 361 18.93 -6.30 -20.15
C SER A 361 19.05 -5.31 -21.29
N ALA A 362 19.36 -5.76 -22.51
CA ALA A 362 19.35 -4.89 -23.69
C ALA A 362 18.02 -4.16 -23.87
N GLU A 363 16.92 -4.80 -23.49
CA GLU A 363 15.57 -4.19 -23.55
C GLU A 363 15.37 -3.01 -22.61
N LYS A 364 16.13 -2.93 -21.49
CA LYS A 364 15.75 -2.08 -20.37
C LYS A 364 16.93 -1.39 -19.67
N GLY A 365 18.17 -1.79 -19.94
CA GLY A 365 19.38 -1.26 -19.29
C GLY A 365 19.77 -1.99 -18.00
N ASP A 366 20.51 -1.30 -17.13
CA ASP A 366 21.07 -1.83 -15.89
C ASP A 366 20.07 -1.77 -14.74
N PHE A 367 20.16 -2.79 -13.85
CA PHE A 367 19.32 -2.90 -12.66
C PHE A 367 20.13 -3.18 -11.40
N ARG A 368 19.58 -2.75 -10.26
CA ARG A 368 19.97 -3.25 -8.94
C ARG A 368 18.72 -3.69 -8.19
N TYR A 369 18.90 -4.72 -7.38
CA TYR A 369 17.84 -5.29 -6.54
C TYR A 369 18.22 -5.18 -5.07
N GLY A 370 17.25 -5.31 -4.20
CA GLY A 370 17.43 -5.36 -2.76
C GLY A 370 16.38 -6.22 -2.09
N GLU A 371 16.79 -6.91 -1.03
CA GLU A 371 15.95 -7.64 -0.09
C GLU A 371 16.15 -7.09 1.30
N ASN A 372 15.13 -7.17 2.16
CA ASN A 372 15.16 -6.67 3.53
C ASN A 372 15.66 -5.21 3.59
N VAL A 373 15.09 -4.38 2.71
CA VAL A 373 15.55 -3.00 2.51
C VAL A 373 14.89 -2.09 3.53
N ARG A 374 15.70 -1.30 4.22
CA ARG A 374 15.23 -0.25 5.12
C ARG A 374 14.52 0.84 4.32
N PRO A 375 13.29 1.25 4.70
CA PRO A 375 12.56 2.32 4.01
C PRO A 375 13.26 3.68 4.10
N THR A 376 13.02 4.51 3.10
CA THR A 376 13.26 5.96 3.15
C THR A 376 12.05 6.62 3.81
N TYR A 377 12.28 7.50 4.80
CA TYR A 377 11.19 8.16 5.52
C TYR A 377 10.98 9.58 4.99
N ARG A 378 9.69 9.95 4.79
CA ARG A 378 9.30 11.28 4.32
C ARG A 378 8.04 11.75 5.04
N TRP A 379 7.88 13.06 5.20
CA TRP A 379 6.60 13.66 5.54
C TRP A 379 5.61 13.42 4.40
N TYR A 380 4.40 13.03 4.74
CA TYR A 380 3.38 12.68 3.76
C TYR A 380 1.98 12.90 4.31
N ASN A 381 1.16 13.68 3.58
CA ASN A 381 -0.23 13.98 3.96
C ASN A 381 -1.27 13.19 3.17
N GLY A 382 -0.86 12.18 2.40
CA GLY A 382 -1.74 11.35 1.61
C GLY A 382 -1.77 11.69 0.12
N ILE A 383 -1.14 12.79 -0.31
CA ILE A 383 -1.16 13.21 -1.72
C ILE A 383 0.16 12.89 -2.39
N ILE A 384 0.07 12.16 -3.50
CA ILE A 384 1.16 11.93 -4.44
C ILE A 384 0.83 12.62 -5.76
N ASP A 385 1.74 13.45 -6.24
CA ASP A 385 1.59 14.19 -7.48
C ASP A 385 2.61 13.72 -8.52
N PRO A 386 2.25 12.78 -9.41
CA PRO A 386 3.13 12.31 -10.48
C PRO A 386 3.21 13.34 -11.61
N ILE A 387 4.34 13.32 -12.33
CA ILE A 387 4.52 14.09 -13.55
C ILE A 387 3.63 13.49 -14.64
N ASN A 388 2.72 14.30 -15.17
CA ASN A 388 1.91 13.94 -16.32
C ASN A 388 2.68 14.15 -17.64
N MET A 389 2.20 13.53 -18.70
CA MET A 389 2.74 13.71 -20.04
C MET A 389 2.69 15.20 -20.44
N GLY A 390 3.79 15.71 -20.99
CA GLY A 390 3.91 17.09 -21.44
C GLY A 390 4.12 18.13 -20.35
N GLU A 391 4.17 17.75 -19.07
CA GLU A 391 4.54 18.68 -18.00
C GLU A 391 6.03 19.01 -18.06
N ASN A 392 6.37 20.29 -17.89
CA ASN A 392 7.75 20.73 -17.77
C ASN A 392 8.40 20.19 -16.51
N ILE A 393 9.66 19.82 -16.63
CA ILE A 393 10.49 19.32 -15.53
C ILE A 393 11.62 20.29 -15.20
N ASP A 394 12.08 20.26 -13.96
CA ASP A 394 13.34 20.90 -13.55
C ASP A 394 14.47 19.89 -13.74
N ASP A 395 15.36 20.17 -14.69
CA ASP A 395 16.50 19.33 -15.05
C ASP A 395 17.80 19.75 -14.36
N SER A 396 17.74 20.67 -13.41
CA SER A 396 18.92 21.16 -12.66
C SER A 396 19.48 20.16 -11.66
N GLY A 397 18.77 19.08 -11.36
CA GLY A 397 19.14 18.07 -10.38
C GLY A 397 18.43 16.73 -10.56
N ILE A 398 18.30 15.99 -9.48
CA ILE A 398 17.59 14.70 -9.49
C ILE A 398 16.09 14.95 -9.57
N LEU A 399 15.46 14.50 -10.64
CA LEU A 399 14.02 14.66 -10.88
C LEU A 399 13.21 13.72 -10.00
N VAL A 400 12.28 14.27 -9.23
CA VAL A 400 11.28 13.47 -8.49
C VAL A 400 10.08 13.21 -9.40
N LEU A 401 9.88 11.95 -9.80
CA LEU A 401 8.81 11.55 -10.73
C LEU A 401 7.41 11.62 -10.12
N ASN A 402 7.31 11.60 -8.80
CA ASN A 402 6.06 11.68 -8.07
C ASN A 402 6.26 12.41 -6.73
N THR A 403 5.97 13.68 -6.72
CA THR A 403 6.15 14.53 -5.54
C THR A 403 5.22 14.10 -4.41
N LEU A 404 5.79 13.94 -3.23
CA LEU A 404 5.05 13.70 -1.99
C LEU A 404 4.69 15.05 -1.36
N HIS A 405 3.43 15.22 -0.98
CA HIS A 405 2.97 16.41 -0.27
C HIS A 405 2.95 16.17 1.24
N GLY A 406 3.10 17.25 1.99
CA GLY A 406 3.14 17.26 3.44
C GLY A 406 4.45 17.77 4.02
N GLY A 407 4.42 18.19 5.25
CA GLY A 407 5.56 18.71 6.00
C GLY A 407 5.33 18.59 7.50
N PRO A 408 6.31 18.98 8.34
CA PRO A 408 6.20 18.89 9.80
C PRO A 408 5.05 19.74 10.38
N ASP A 409 4.74 20.85 9.71
CA ASP A 409 3.69 21.79 10.12
C ASP A 409 2.31 21.45 9.53
N ASP A 410 2.23 20.49 8.61
CA ASP A 410 0.96 20.02 8.04
C ASP A 410 0.26 19.09 9.05
N PRO A 411 -0.94 19.46 9.56
CA PRO A 411 -1.67 18.64 10.53
C PRO A 411 -2.14 17.29 9.96
N LYS A 412 -2.21 17.16 8.63
CA LYS A 412 -2.57 15.91 7.95
C LYS A 412 -1.38 15.03 7.65
N ALA A 413 -0.15 15.55 7.79
CA ALA A 413 1.05 14.80 7.45
C ALA A 413 1.56 13.97 8.63
N ARG A 414 2.06 12.80 8.29
CA ARG A 414 2.83 11.91 9.16
C ARG A 414 4.16 11.53 8.50
N ILE A 415 5.08 11.03 9.28
CA ILE A 415 6.31 10.40 8.78
C ILE A 415 5.93 9.00 8.28
N TRP A 416 6.11 8.75 6.98
CA TRP A 416 5.77 7.50 6.31
C TRP A 416 6.99 6.78 5.75
N PRO A 417 7.00 5.44 5.72
CA PRO A 417 8.02 4.65 5.05
C PRO A 417 7.74 4.56 3.54
N PHE A 418 8.79 4.71 2.74
CA PHE A 418 8.73 4.58 1.30
C PHE A 418 9.83 3.69 0.76
N LYS A 419 9.53 2.93 -0.27
CA LYS A 419 10.53 2.44 -1.20
C LYS A 419 10.95 3.63 -2.07
N GLU A 420 12.23 3.99 -2.05
CA GLU A 420 12.81 4.94 -2.99
C GLU A 420 13.39 4.16 -4.18
N MET A 421 12.79 4.36 -5.35
CA MET A 421 13.29 3.83 -6.61
C MET A 421 14.11 4.92 -7.30
N ARG A 422 15.37 4.63 -7.59
CA ARG A 422 16.27 5.51 -8.32
C ARG A 422 16.48 5.00 -9.74
N GLY A 423 16.84 5.90 -10.65
CA GLY A 423 17.15 5.49 -12.01
C GLY A 423 17.53 6.65 -12.91
N LYS A 424 17.61 6.35 -14.21
CA LYS A 424 17.75 7.34 -15.28
C LYS A 424 16.66 7.16 -16.31
N GLN A 425 16.01 8.27 -16.67
CA GLN A 425 14.89 8.29 -17.61
C GLN A 425 15.22 9.20 -18.79
N PRO A 426 14.74 8.87 -20.02
CA PRO A 426 14.92 9.74 -21.17
C PRO A 426 14.06 11.00 -21.05
N TYR A 427 14.64 12.15 -21.37
CA TYR A 427 13.94 13.44 -21.45
C TYR A 427 14.43 14.27 -22.65
N ASP A 428 13.63 15.25 -23.04
CA ASP A 428 13.98 16.25 -24.04
C ASP A 428 14.70 17.42 -23.33
N PRO A 429 16.00 17.66 -23.59
CA PRO A 429 16.74 18.71 -22.90
C PRO A 429 16.38 20.13 -23.36
N GLU A 430 15.74 20.30 -24.55
CA GLU A 430 15.29 21.59 -25.02
C GLU A 430 13.90 21.97 -24.54
N LEU A 431 12.95 20.99 -24.61
CA LEU A 431 11.57 21.20 -24.20
C LEU A 431 11.36 20.93 -22.70
N LYS A 432 12.36 20.34 -22.03
CA LYS A 432 12.32 19.97 -20.61
C LYS A 432 11.07 19.16 -20.25
N THR A 433 10.83 18.09 -21.01
CA THR A 433 9.72 17.16 -20.80
C THR A 433 10.21 15.72 -20.82
N LEU A 434 9.57 14.84 -20.05
CA LEU A 434 9.85 13.40 -20.12
C LEU A 434 9.40 12.84 -21.46
N LEU A 435 10.22 11.96 -22.01
CA LEU A 435 9.99 11.34 -23.30
C LEU A 435 9.20 10.03 -23.15
N ILE A 436 8.29 9.78 -24.09
CA ILE A 436 7.48 8.58 -24.17
C ILE A 436 8.18 7.59 -25.09
N ASN A 437 8.62 6.48 -24.51
CA ASN A 437 9.33 5.44 -25.23
C ASN A 437 8.36 4.32 -25.65
N HIS A 438 8.26 4.07 -26.96
CA HIS A 438 7.54 2.92 -27.52
C HIS A 438 8.39 1.66 -27.37
N VAL A 439 8.19 0.94 -26.27
CA VAL A 439 9.03 -0.24 -25.95
C VAL A 439 8.50 -1.54 -26.54
N PHE A 440 7.17 -1.67 -26.67
CA PHE A 440 6.50 -2.93 -27.00
C PHE A 440 5.71 -2.81 -28.30
N GLY A 441 5.98 -3.69 -29.25
CA GLY A 441 5.32 -3.79 -30.55
C GLY A 441 6.02 -4.80 -31.44
N GLN A 442 5.44 -5.05 -32.62
CA GLN A 442 6.05 -5.85 -33.69
C GLN A 442 6.54 -4.97 -34.84
N ASP A 443 6.19 -3.71 -34.81
CA ASP A 443 6.60 -2.70 -35.80
C ASP A 443 8.09 -2.34 -35.64
N ASP A 444 8.64 -1.65 -36.63
CA ASP A 444 10.07 -1.32 -36.68
C ASP A 444 10.49 -0.16 -35.75
N SER A 445 9.54 0.46 -35.07
CA SER A 445 9.79 1.46 -34.02
C SER A 445 9.81 0.88 -32.60
N ALA A 446 9.38 -0.38 -32.40
CA ALA A 446 9.34 -1.03 -31.09
C ALA A 446 10.75 -1.28 -30.55
N PHE A 447 11.11 -0.64 -29.44
CA PHE A 447 12.46 -0.68 -28.88
C PHE A 447 12.92 -2.11 -28.50
N TRP A 448 12.05 -2.92 -27.91
CA TRP A 448 12.42 -4.29 -27.50
C TRP A 448 12.63 -5.24 -28.66
N THR A 449 12.20 -4.87 -29.86
CA THR A 449 12.38 -5.66 -31.09
C THR A 449 13.60 -5.19 -31.87
N HIS A 450 13.78 -3.87 -32.00
CA HIS A 450 14.77 -3.29 -32.90
C HIS A 450 15.94 -2.57 -32.21
N PHE A 451 15.78 -2.19 -30.91
CA PHE A 451 16.78 -1.51 -30.08
C PHE A 451 17.25 -0.14 -30.63
N ASP A 452 16.36 0.55 -31.37
CA ASP A 452 16.58 1.90 -31.86
C ASP A 452 15.78 2.89 -30.98
N ILE A 453 16.48 3.54 -30.05
CA ILE A 453 15.84 4.45 -29.09
C ILE A 453 15.30 5.72 -29.77
N GLN A 454 15.95 6.20 -30.84
CA GLN A 454 15.51 7.39 -31.59
C GLN A 454 14.16 7.13 -32.29
N LYS A 455 14.05 5.99 -32.98
CA LYS A 455 12.77 5.59 -33.59
C LYS A 455 11.68 5.36 -32.55
N ALA A 456 12.02 4.69 -31.46
CA ALA A 456 11.06 4.37 -30.42
C ALA A 456 10.50 5.62 -29.73
N ILE A 457 11.34 6.60 -29.44
CA ILE A 457 10.90 7.86 -28.83
C ILE A 457 10.14 8.70 -29.85
N LYS A 458 10.63 8.81 -31.09
CA LYS A 458 9.91 9.52 -32.14
C LYS A 458 8.47 9.01 -32.27
N PHE A 459 8.32 7.71 -32.45
CA PHE A 459 7.00 7.10 -32.54
C PHE A 459 6.16 7.34 -31.27
N GLY A 460 6.74 7.14 -30.07
CA GLY A 460 6.04 7.33 -28.81
C GLY A 460 5.52 8.75 -28.61
N MET A 461 6.32 9.76 -28.95
CA MET A 461 5.93 11.18 -28.85
C MET A 461 4.87 11.55 -29.88
N GLU A 462 5.05 11.12 -31.14
CA GLU A 462 4.05 11.33 -32.22
C GLU A 462 2.72 10.65 -31.88
N TYR A 463 2.76 9.39 -31.42
CA TYR A 463 1.58 8.65 -30.97
C TYR A 463 0.86 9.35 -29.82
N ALA A 464 1.61 9.86 -28.85
CA ALA A 464 1.05 10.60 -27.72
C ALA A 464 0.54 12.01 -28.10
N GLY A 465 0.82 12.49 -29.30
CA GLY A 465 0.51 13.87 -29.72
C GLY A 465 1.33 14.92 -28.95
N MET A 466 2.54 14.57 -28.51
CA MET A 466 3.42 15.45 -27.73
C MET A 466 4.55 16.03 -28.60
N PRO A 467 4.93 17.30 -28.37
CA PRO A 467 6.07 17.89 -29.06
C PRO A 467 7.37 17.22 -28.63
N TRP A 468 8.33 17.14 -29.58
CA TRP A 468 9.68 16.64 -29.36
C TRP A 468 10.69 17.42 -30.23
N SER A 469 11.80 17.86 -29.64
CA SER A 469 12.85 18.62 -30.30
C SER A 469 13.73 17.77 -31.25
N GLY A 470 13.64 16.46 -31.15
CA GLY A 470 14.56 15.51 -31.83
C GLY A 470 15.77 15.13 -30.98
N LYS A 471 15.90 15.71 -29.79
CA LYS A 471 17.01 15.41 -28.87
C LYS A 471 16.58 14.51 -27.72
N ILE A 472 17.52 13.67 -27.30
CA ILE A 472 17.35 12.75 -26.16
C ILE A 472 18.55 12.94 -25.24
N ASP A 473 18.28 13.14 -23.97
CA ASP A 473 19.23 13.03 -22.90
C ASP A 473 18.62 12.23 -21.75
N PHE A 474 19.41 11.90 -20.71
CA PHE A 474 18.97 11.07 -19.59
C PHE A 474 19.19 11.80 -18.28
N ILE A 475 18.10 11.97 -17.53
CA ILE A 475 18.09 12.62 -16.22
C ILE A 475 18.01 11.59 -15.11
N GLU A 476 18.76 11.82 -14.00
CA GLU A 476 18.60 11.01 -12.79
C GLU A 476 17.23 11.25 -12.15
N THR A 477 16.61 10.17 -11.69
CA THR A 477 15.24 10.22 -11.17
C THR A 477 15.11 9.52 -9.84
N ARG A 478 14.13 9.98 -9.05
CA ARG A 478 13.61 9.30 -7.86
C ARG A 478 12.11 9.13 -7.98
N MET A 479 11.61 7.99 -7.49
CA MET A 479 10.19 7.70 -7.39
C MET A 479 9.90 7.02 -6.06
N TYR A 480 8.86 7.47 -5.37
CA TYR A 480 8.48 6.98 -4.05
C TYR A 480 7.24 6.09 -4.11
N TRP A 481 7.32 4.95 -3.43
CA TRP A 481 6.23 4.00 -3.28
C TRP A 481 5.94 3.81 -1.80
N PRO A 482 4.72 4.14 -1.31
CA PRO A 482 4.38 3.92 0.09
C PRO A 482 4.52 2.44 0.44
N ILE A 483 5.11 2.15 1.59
CA ILE A 483 5.22 0.81 2.15
C ILE A 483 4.10 0.64 3.16
N THR A 484 3.15 -0.26 2.86
CA THR A 484 1.88 -0.40 3.60
C THR A 484 1.48 -1.84 3.89
N HIS A 485 2.21 -2.82 3.32
CA HIS A 485 1.98 -4.25 3.49
C HIS A 485 3.18 -4.93 4.16
N MET A 486 3.07 -6.22 4.46
CA MET A 486 4.10 -7.00 5.17
C MET A 486 4.28 -6.51 6.61
N VAL A 487 3.17 -6.36 7.35
CA VAL A 487 3.18 -5.92 8.75
C VAL A 487 3.83 -6.99 9.64
N ALA A 488 4.96 -6.63 10.24
CA ALA A 488 5.73 -7.52 11.10
C ALA A 488 5.03 -7.77 12.46
N PRO A 489 5.34 -8.89 13.14
CA PRO A 489 4.99 -9.06 14.54
C PRO A 489 5.49 -7.89 15.40
N LYS A 490 4.74 -7.54 16.46
CA LYS A 490 5.06 -6.39 17.33
C LYS A 490 6.47 -6.48 17.95
N GLU A 491 6.99 -7.69 18.14
CA GLU A 491 8.33 -7.95 18.65
C GLU A 491 9.44 -7.49 17.69
N GLN A 492 9.13 -7.43 16.39
CA GLN A 492 10.01 -6.98 15.32
C GLN A 492 9.79 -5.51 14.94
N ALA A 493 8.84 -4.82 15.58
CA ALA A 493 8.63 -3.40 15.34
C ALA A 493 9.90 -2.59 15.65
N VAL A 494 10.09 -1.49 14.91
CA VAL A 494 11.22 -0.55 15.09
C VAL A 494 11.33 -0.11 16.55
N LYS A 495 12.54 -0.19 17.09
CA LYS A 495 12.80 0.16 18.49
C LYS A 495 13.02 1.67 18.64
N CYS A 496 12.71 2.21 19.82
CA CYS A 496 12.86 3.64 20.13
C CYS A 496 14.26 4.18 19.77
N GLY A 497 15.30 3.45 20.14
CA GLY A 497 16.69 3.83 19.90
C GLY A 497 17.14 3.81 18.43
N GLU A 498 16.35 3.22 17.52
CA GLU A 498 16.65 3.26 16.09
C GLU A 498 16.30 4.62 15.44
N CYS A 499 15.35 5.34 16.05
CA CYS A 499 14.98 6.70 15.66
C CYS A 499 15.61 7.73 16.60
N HIS A 500 15.48 7.52 17.93
CA HIS A 500 15.96 8.44 18.98
C HIS A 500 17.47 8.24 19.22
N THR A 501 18.28 8.60 18.24
CA THR A 501 19.74 8.46 18.26
C THR A 501 20.40 9.59 17.48
N GLY A 502 21.55 10.04 17.95
CA GLY A 502 22.42 10.98 17.22
C GLY A 502 23.33 10.32 16.17
N SER A 503 23.17 9.02 15.95
CA SER A 503 23.92 8.30 14.91
C SER A 503 23.47 8.73 13.52
N ALA A 504 24.41 8.86 12.58
CA ALA A 504 24.10 9.07 11.16
C ALA A 504 23.27 7.92 10.56
N ASP A 505 23.35 6.72 11.17
CA ASP A 505 22.55 5.56 10.78
C ASP A 505 21.16 5.54 11.41
N GLY A 506 20.77 6.56 12.18
CA GLY A 506 19.41 6.70 12.74
C GLY A 506 18.35 6.67 11.64
N ARG A 507 17.21 6.00 11.87
CA ARG A 507 16.17 5.85 10.82
C ARG A 507 15.63 7.17 10.31
N LEU A 508 15.61 8.22 11.15
CA LEU A 508 15.12 9.55 10.81
C LEU A 508 16.26 10.59 10.79
N ALA A 509 17.51 10.16 10.65
CA ALA A 509 18.67 11.07 10.67
C ALA A 509 18.58 12.18 9.62
N ASP A 510 18.13 11.82 8.40
CA ASP A 510 18.04 12.74 7.26
C ASP A 510 16.68 13.45 7.14
N LEU A 511 15.76 13.27 8.10
CA LEU A 511 14.45 13.91 8.03
C LEU A 511 14.45 15.24 8.81
N PRO A 512 14.43 16.39 8.12
CA PRO A 512 14.49 17.70 8.76
C PRO A 512 13.11 18.19 9.24
N GLY A 513 13.12 19.33 9.95
CA GLY A 513 11.93 20.14 10.19
C GLY A 513 11.22 19.88 11.53
N PHE A 514 11.77 19.03 12.40
CA PHE A 514 11.23 18.81 13.74
C PHE A 514 12.33 18.43 14.72
N TYR A 515 12.09 18.73 16.00
CA TYR A 515 12.99 18.31 17.08
C TYR A 515 12.70 16.87 17.49
N MET A 516 13.75 16.05 17.57
CA MET A 516 13.65 14.68 18.03
C MET A 516 14.64 14.42 19.18
N PRO A 517 14.16 14.07 20.38
CA PRO A 517 15.02 13.70 21.49
C PRO A 517 16.01 12.59 21.11
N GLY A 518 17.26 12.72 21.51
CA GLY A 518 18.32 11.75 21.18
C GLY A 518 19.03 11.99 19.85
N ARG A 519 18.36 12.60 18.85
CA ARG A 519 18.98 13.07 17.62
C ARG A 519 19.47 14.52 17.76
N ASP A 520 18.55 15.37 18.18
CA ASP A 520 18.78 16.82 18.21
C ASP A 520 19.16 17.23 19.65
N GLY A 521 20.44 17.32 19.93
CA GLY A 521 20.98 17.75 21.21
C GLY A 521 21.72 19.08 21.08
N SER A 522 21.73 19.87 22.16
CA SER A 522 22.59 21.03 22.29
C SER A 522 23.83 20.65 23.08
N LYS A 523 24.98 20.55 22.43
CA LYS A 523 26.27 20.26 23.09
C LYS A 523 26.53 21.18 24.30
N LEU A 524 26.10 22.45 24.19
CA LEU A 524 26.23 23.40 25.28
C LEU A 524 25.36 23.04 26.48
N LEU A 525 24.07 22.69 26.25
CA LEU A 525 23.17 22.29 27.31
C LEU A 525 23.59 20.96 27.95
N ASP A 526 24.11 20.02 27.16
CA ASP A 526 24.64 18.75 27.65
C ASP A 526 25.86 19.00 28.57
N ILE A 527 26.80 19.83 28.16
CA ILE A 527 27.98 20.20 28.99
C ILE A 527 27.53 20.89 30.29
N LEU A 528 26.61 21.87 30.21
CA LEU A 528 26.09 22.53 31.40
C LEU A 528 25.34 21.57 32.33
N GLY A 529 24.57 20.64 31.75
CA GLY A 529 23.88 19.57 32.49
C GLY A 529 24.86 18.63 33.22
N PHE A 530 25.92 18.19 32.54
CA PHE A 530 26.96 17.36 33.15
C PHE A 530 27.74 18.11 34.23
N LEU A 531 28.04 19.39 34.04
CA LEU A 531 28.68 20.22 35.06
C LEU A 531 27.77 20.41 36.29
N ALA A 532 26.48 20.65 36.09
CA ALA A 532 25.50 20.75 37.16
C ALA A 532 25.36 19.42 37.94
N LEU A 533 25.28 18.30 37.23
CA LEU A 533 25.22 16.98 37.82
C LEU A 533 26.50 16.67 38.62
N GLY A 534 27.67 16.90 38.03
CA GLY A 534 28.96 16.73 38.71
C GLY A 534 29.10 17.61 39.95
N GLY A 535 28.65 18.88 39.86
CA GLY A 535 28.62 19.81 40.98
C GLY A 535 27.68 19.33 42.11
N ALA A 536 26.50 18.84 41.76
CA ALA A 536 25.57 18.28 42.74
C ALA A 536 26.15 17.05 43.46
N ILE A 537 26.74 16.11 42.71
CA ILE A 537 27.39 14.93 43.27
C ILE A 537 28.55 15.34 44.20
N ALA A 538 29.42 16.23 43.75
CA ALA A 538 30.54 16.75 44.55
C ALA A 538 30.02 17.43 45.84
N GLY A 539 28.96 18.26 45.73
CA GLY A 539 28.33 18.90 46.90
C GLY A 539 27.79 17.89 47.93
N VAL A 540 27.12 16.82 47.46
CA VAL A 540 26.64 15.74 48.34
C VAL A 540 27.80 15.02 49.01
N ILE A 541 28.88 14.71 48.31
CA ILE A 541 30.07 14.07 48.85
C ILE A 541 30.74 14.96 49.89
N VAL A 542 30.98 16.23 49.57
CA VAL A 542 31.60 17.20 50.51
C VAL A 542 30.72 17.37 51.74
N HIS A 543 29.42 17.56 51.57
CA HIS A 543 28.48 17.66 52.70
C HIS A 543 28.52 16.39 53.57
N GLY A 544 28.51 15.21 52.98
CA GLY A 544 28.61 13.92 53.71
C GLY A 544 29.92 13.79 54.51
N LEU A 545 31.04 14.15 53.88
CA LEU A 545 32.34 14.12 54.54
C LEU A 545 32.42 15.13 55.70
N LEU A 546 32.00 16.38 55.46
CA LEU A 546 31.95 17.40 56.53
C LEU A 546 31.06 16.94 57.73
N ARG A 547 29.92 16.30 57.45
CA ARG A 547 29.05 15.79 58.48
C ARG A 547 29.70 14.67 59.30
N ILE A 548 30.48 13.80 58.68
CA ILE A 548 31.21 12.72 59.37
C ILE A 548 32.32 13.35 60.23
N VAL A 549 33.14 14.25 59.67
CA VAL A 549 34.26 14.89 60.36
C VAL A 549 33.79 15.73 61.57
N LEU A 550 32.73 16.56 61.35
CA LEU A 550 32.19 17.43 62.39
C LEU A 550 31.50 16.63 63.52
N LYS A 551 30.82 15.53 63.18
CA LYS A 551 30.21 14.64 64.19
C LYS A 551 31.28 13.85 64.98
N GLY A 552 32.43 13.61 64.40
CA GLY A 552 33.60 13.05 65.12
C GLY A 552 34.19 14.00 66.17
N LYS A 553 34.16 15.35 65.92
CA LYS A 553 34.65 16.35 66.89
C LYS A 553 33.74 16.52 68.09
N SER A 554 32.40 16.40 67.98
CA SER A 554 31.46 16.60 69.08
C SER A 554 31.32 15.36 70.02
N ARG A 555 32.10 14.31 69.82
CA ARG A 555 32.14 13.14 70.70
C ARG A 555 33.41 13.11 71.58
N HIS A 556 34.28 14.14 71.50
CA HIS A 556 35.50 14.26 72.28
C HIS A 556 35.52 15.51 73.17
N GLU A 557 34.40 16.23 73.29
CA GLU A 557 34.10 17.16 74.35
C GLU A 557 32.99 16.58 75.25
#